data_94a81b5b96c9c7fecaa498aee6f6544c
#
_entry.id   94a81b5b96c9c7fecaa498aee6f6544c
#
_cell.length_a   1.000
_cell.length_b   1.000
_cell.length_c   1.000
_cell.angle_alpha   90.00
_cell.angle_beta   90.00
_cell.angle_gamma   90.00
#
_symmetry.space_group_name_H-M   'P 1'
#
loop_
_entity.id
_entity.type
_entity.pdbx_description
1 polymer ?
#
loop_
_entity_poly.entity_id
_entity_poly.type
_entity_poly.pdbx_seq_one_letter_code
_entity_poly.pdbx_strand_id
1 'polypeptide(L)'
;MSVLSDKWIRKMSKEEGMISPFEEKQVRGDSISYGLSSFGYDARVSDEFKIFTNVNSEIVDPKNFKPTNFITKNTTECIIPPNSFVLARTVEKFKIPNDVLVICLGKSTYARCGIIVNVTPLEPGWEGYVTLEFSNTTPLPAKIYANEGVAQFIFLKGNEKPEITYADRNGKYMGQTGVTLPKV
;
A
#
# COMPACT_ATOMS: atom_id res chain seq x y z
N MET A 1 13.45 11.37 -16.23
CA MET A 1 12.36 10.86 -15.38
C MET A 1 11.32 11.95 -15.18
N SER A 2 10.04 11.67 -15.36
CA SER A 2 8.95 12.64 -15.20
C SER A 2 7.87 12.11 -14.28
N VAL A 3 7.27 12.99 -13.47
CA VAL A 3 6.09 12.70 -12.67
C VAL A 3 4.88 12.69 -13.59
N LEU A 4 4.05 11.66 -13.48
CA LEU A 4 2.89 11.45 -14.35
C LEU A 4 1.63 12.10 -13.75
N SER A 5 0.90 12.86 -14.58
CA SER A 5 -0.26 13.63 -14.15
C SER A 5 -1.55 12.80 -14.05
N ASP A 6 -2.58 13.40 -13.48
CA ASP A 6 -3.94 12.86 -13.42
C ASP A 6 -4.49 12.41 -14.79
N LYS A 7 -4.21 13.17 -15.87
CA LYS A 7 -4.62 12.81 -17.24
C LYS A 7 -4.05 11.46 -17.66
N TRP A 8 -2.76 11.25 -17.39
CA TRP A 8 -2.08 10.00 -17.71
C TRP A 8 -2.58 8.86 -16.84
N ILE A 9 -2.68 9.06 -15.50
CA ILE A 9 -3.16 8.05 -14.56
C ILE A 9 -4.58 7.59 -14.93
N ARG A 10 -5.49 8.55 -15.23
CA ARG A 10 -6.85 8.27 -15.68
C ARG A 10 -6.88 7.43 -16.96
N LYS A 11 -6.09 7.83 -17.96
CA LYS A 11 -5.98 7.10 -19.22
C LYS A 11 -5.56 5.64 -18.98
N MET A 12 -4.43 5.43 -18.29
CA MET A 12 -3.90 4.09 -18.05
C MET A 12 -4.82 3.23 -17.18
N SER A 13 -5.51 3.82 -16.22
CA SER A 13 -6.44 3.08 -15.38
C SER A 13 -7.69 2.64 -16.15
N LYS A 14 -8.21 3.48 -17.06
CA LYS A 14 -9.40 3.15 -17.88
C LYS A 14 -9.09 2.21 -19.03
N GLU A 15 -7.98 2.42 -19.73
CA GLU A 15 -7.65 1.67 -20.95
C GLU A 15 -6.90 0.37 -20.65
N GLU A 16 -6.00 0.37 -19.65
CA GLU A 16 -5.09 -0.74 -19.36
C GLU A 16 -5.36 -1.41 -17.99
N GLY A 17 -6.32 -0.89 -17.21
CA GLY A 17 -6.63 -1.42 -15.89
C GLY A 17 -5.50 -1.23 -14.87
N MET A 18 -4.70 -0.15 -14.99
CA MET A 18 -3.55 0.10 -14.12
C MET A 18 -3.93 0.16 -12.65
N ILE A 19 -5.11 0.70 -12.32
CA ILE A 19 -5.70 0.75 -10.97
C ILE A 19 -7.12 0.22 -11.04
N SER A 20 -7.48 -0.75 -10.19
CA SER A 20 -8.84 -1.33 -10.16
C SER A 20 -9.25 -1.75 -8.74
N PRO A 21 -10.40 -1.31 -8.22
CA PRO A 21 -11.32 -0.31 -8.80
C PRO A 21 -10.68 1.08 -8.84
N PHE A 22 -11.03 1.89 -9.85
CA PHE A 22 -10.46 3.21 -10.06
C PHE A 22 -11.48 4.32 -9.74
N GLU A 23 -11.13 5.19 -8.78
CA GLU A 23 -11.89 6.39 -8.47
C GLU A 23 -11.36 7.59 -9.25
N GLU A 24 -12.12 8.01 -10.24
CA GLU A 24 -11.73 9.02 -11.24
C GLU A 24 -11.60 10.44 -10.69
N LYS A 25 -12.15 10.68 -9.50
CA LYS A 25 -12.13 11.95 -8.78
C LYS A 25 -11.73 11.74 -7.33
N GLN A 26 -11.29 12.80 -6.68
CA GLN A 26 -11.13 12.80 -5.23
C GLN A 26 -12.49 12.67 -4.54
N VAL A 27 -12.71 11.57 -3.85
CA VAL A 27 -13.84 11.39 -2.94
C VAL A 27 -13.49 12.07 -1.61
N ARG A 28 -14.39 12.89 -1.12
CA ARG A 28 -14.30 13.67 0.12
C ARG A 28 -15.62 13.60 0.87
N GLY A 29 -15.65 14.07 2.09
CA GLY A 29 -16.83 14.07 2.95
C GLY A 29 -16.44 13.68 4.37
N ASP A 30 -17.20 12.82 5.01
CA ASP A 30 -16.93 12.32 6.37
C ASP A 30 -15.80 11.29 6.42
N SER A 31 -15.26 10.88 5.27
CA SER A 31 -14.15 9.92 5.16
C SER A 31 -12.82 10.60 4.85
N ILE A 32 -11.72 9.97 5.21
CA ILE A 32 -10.37 10.38 4.78
C ILE A 32 -10.28 10.19 3.27
N SER A 33 -10.04 11.30 2.56
CA SER A 33 -10.17 11.37 1.10
C SER A 33 -9.31 10.35 0.34
N TYR A 34 -9.84 9.85 -0.78
CA TYR A 34 -9.19 8.89 -1.68
C TYR A 34 -9.53 9.17 -3.15
N GLY A 35 -8.86 8.49 -4.07
CA GLY A 35 -9.06 8.62 -5.50
C GLY A 35 -7.98 9.45 -6.19
N LEU A 36 -8.25 9.85 -7.43
CA LEU A 36 -7.29 10.55 -8.29
C LEU A 36 -6.96 11.95 -7.79
N SER A 37 -5.67 12.26 -7.64
CA SER A 37 -5.13 13.59 -7.37
C SER A 37 -4.34 14.12 -8.56
N SER A 38 -3.83 15.38 -8.51
CA SER A 38 -3.16 16.04 -9.64
C SER A 38 -1.94 15.27 -10.18
N PHE A 39 -1.13 14.70 -9.26
CA PHE A 39 0.09 13.92 -9.59
C PHE A 39 0.18 12.67 -8.71
N GLY A 40 -0.89 11.87 -8.69
CA GLY A 40 -0.91 10.64 -7.91
C GLY A 40 -2.31 10.09 -7.73
N TYR A 41 -2.39 9.04 -6.92
CA TYR A 41 -3.63 8.39 -6.55
C TYR A 41 -3.61 8.06 -5.06
N ASP A 42 -4.64 8.52 -4.34
CA ASP A 42 -4.83 8.20 -2.93
C ASP A 42 -5.57 6.87 -2.81
N ALA A 43 -4.85 5.82 -2.42
CA ALA A 43 -5.41 4.48 -2.27
C ALA A 43 -6.06 4.27 -0.90
N ARG A 44 -7.05 3.37 -0.89
CA ARG A 44 -7.76 2.94 0.30
C ARG A 44 -7.12 1.71 0.93
N VAL A 45 -7.26 1.56 2.24
CA VAL A 45 -6.97 0.29 2.90
C VAL A 45 -8.20 -0.60 2.92
N SER A 46 -8.02 -1.91 2.73
CA SER A 46 -9.10 -2.91 2.85
C SER A 46 -9.47 -3.14 4.32
N ASP A 47 -10.45 -3.99 4.55
CA ASP A 47 -10.91 -4.42 5.88
C ASP A 47 -10.12 -5.60 6.47
N GLU A 48 -9.14 -6.15 5.70
CA GLU A 48 -8.25 -7.23 6.16
C GLU A 48 -7.00 -6.65 6.83
N PHE A 49 -6.83 -6.91 8.12
CA PHE A 49 -5.70 -6.47 8.93
C PHE A 49 -4.99 -7.64 9.60
N LYS A 50 -3.66 -7.62 9.63
CA LYS A 50 -2.81 -8.51 10.42
C LYS A 50 -2.10 -7.68 11.49
N ILE A 51 -2.62 -7.76 12.71
CA ILE A 51 -2.14 -6.99 13.86
C ILE A 51 -0.99 -7.76 14.50
N PHE A 52 0.18 -7.12 14.61
CA PHE A 52 1.35 -7.73 15.24
C PHE A 52 1.10 -8.01 16.74
N THR A 53 1.55 -9.18 17.19
CA THR A 53 1.56 -9.59 18.60
C THR A 53 2.91 -10.18 18.98
N ASN A 54 3.40 -9.84 20.15
CA ASN A 54 4.66 -10.33 20.69
C ASN A 54 4.52 -11.58 21.61
N VAL A 55 3.30 -12.16 21.69
CA VAL A 55 3.03 -13.28 22.60
C VAL A 55 3.76 -14.56 22.18
N ASN A 56 3.98 -14.76 20.90
CA ASN A 56 4.49 -16.02 20.33
C ASN A 56 5.96 -15.98 19.90
N SER A 57 6.67 -14.88 20.13
CA SER A 57 8.08 -14.73 19.75
C SER A 57 8.83 -13.78 20.64
N GLU A 58 10.07 -14.14 20.96
CA GLU A 58 10.99 -13.31 21.74
C GLU A 58 11.73 -12.28 20.87
N ILE A 59 11.83 -12.57 19.55
CA ILE A 59 12.55 -11.74 18.60
C ILE A 59 11.80 -11.67 17.26
N VAL A 60 11.88 -10.53 16.59
CA VAL A 60 11.43 -10.37 15.19
C VAL A 60 12.61 -10.68 14.27
N ASP A 61 12.54 -11.83 13.60
CA ASP A 61 13.54 -12.26 12.63
C ASP A 61 12.93 -12.32 11.22
N PRO A 62 13.37 -11.48 10.27
CA PRO A 62 12.82 -11.47 8.91
C PRO A 62 13.12 -12.76 8.14
N LYS A 63 14.16 -13.53 8.52
CA LYS A 63 14.48 -14.82 7.91
C LYS A 63 13.70 -15.98 8.50
N ASN A 64 13.13 -15.82 9.68
CA ASN A 64 12.36 -16.83 10.41
C ASN A 64 11.08 -16.23 11.00
N PHE A 65 10.38 -15.44 10.20
CA PHE A 65 9.17 -14.76 10.66
C PHE A 65 8.01 -15.76 10.83
N LYS A 66 7.41 -15.80 12.02
CA LYS A 66 6.33 -16.74 12.32
C LYS A 66 4.97 -16.10 12.01
N PRO A 67 4.09 -16.75 11.22
CA PRO A 67 2.72 -16.28 10.98
C PRO A 67 1.91 -16.06 12.27
N THR A 68 2.23 -16.81 13.33
CA THR A 68 1.62 -16.70 14.67
C THR A 68 1.92 -15.37 15.38
N ASN A 69 2.85 -14.55 14.84
CA ASN A 69 3.09 -13.19 15.33
C ASN A 69 2.02 -12.19 14.86
N PHE A 70 1.02 -12.64 14.10
CA PHE A 70 -0.11 -11.82 13.68
C PHE A 70 -1.44 -12.40 14.11
N ILE A 71 -2.33 -11.50 14.53
CA ILE A 71 -3.76 -11.76 14.69
C ILE A 71 -4.46 -11.16 13.48
N THR A 72 -5.13 -11.99 12.68
CA THR A 72 -5.91 -11.51 11.53
C THR A 72 -7.29 -11.05 12.00
N LYS A 73 -7.69 -9.85 11.56
CA LYS A 73 -9.03 -9.29 11.79
C LYS A 73 -9.58 -8.71 10.49
N ASN A 74 -10.86 -8.98 10.25
CA ASN A 74 -11.65 -8.28 9.23
C ASN A 74 -12.57 -7.31 9.99
N THR A 75 -12.37 -6.01 9.77
CA THR A 75 -13.08 -4.97 10.53
C THR A 75 -13.09 -3.65 9.77
N THR A 76 -14.09 -2.82 10.04
CA THR A 76 -14.15 -1.45 9.51
C THR A 76 -13.22 -0.47 10.23
N GLU A 77 -12.81 -0.80 11.47
CA GLU A 77 -11.88 0.00 12.26
C GLU A 77 -10.80 -0.91 12.87
N CYS A 78 -9.54 -0.65 12.52
CA CYS A 78 -8.39 -1.36 13.09
C CYS A 78 -7.72 -0.51 14.17
N ILE A 79 -7.48 -1.11 15.33
CA ILE A 79 -6.70 -0.48 16.41
C ILE A 79 -5.30 -1.07 16.41
N ILE A 80 -4.31 -0.22 16.16
CA ILE A 80 -2.89 -0.55 16.27
C ILE A 80 -2.45 -0.34 17.71
N PRO A 81 -1.90 -1.34 18.39
CA PRO A 81 -1.37 -1.16 19.75
C PRO A 81 -0.27 -0.08 19.80
N PRO A 82 -0.02 0.52 20.98
CA PRO A 82 1.08 1.48 21.16
C PRO A 82 2.43 0.90 20.73
N ASN A 83 3.24 1.69 20.02
CA ASN A 83 4.57 1.30 19.54
C ASN A 83 4.61 -0.05 18.81
N SER A 84 3.54 -0.37 18.06
CA SER A 84 3.37 -1.62 17.33
C SER A 84 3.07 -1.34 15.85
N PHE A 85 2.82 -2.39 15.08
CA PHE A 85 2.53 -2.26 13.66
C PHE A 85 1.43 -3.24 13.19
N VAL A 86 0.89 -2.94 12.04
CA VAL A 86 -0.16 -3.72 11.36
C VAL A 86 0.20 -3.83 9.90
N LEU A 87 0.00 -5.00 9.33
CA LEU A 87 -0.04 -5.18 7.89
C LEU A 87 -1.48 -5.16 7.40
N ALA A 88 -1.71 -4.47 6.30
CA ALA A 88 -2.98 -4.46 5.60
C ALA A 88 -2.72 -4.50 4.09
N ARG A 89 -3.76 -4.47 3.27
CA ARG A 89 -3.61 -4.33 1.82
C ARG A 89 -4.46 -3.20 1.27
N THR A 90 -4.12 -2.75 0.08
CA THR A 90 -4.98 -1.81 -0.65
C THR A 90 -6.31 -2.46 -1.05
N VAL A 91 -7.37 -1.65 -1.16
CA VAL A 91 -8.62 -2.04 -1.85
C VAL A 91 -8.33 -2.17 -3.34
N GLU A 92 -7.52 -1.28 -3.86
CA GLU A 92 -7.13 -1.21 -5.26
C GLU A 92 -6.08 -2.27 -5.58
N LYS A 93 -6.27 -2.98 -6.69
CA LYS A 93 -5.24 -3.76 -7.38
C LYS A 93 -4.50 -2.84 -8.34
N PHE A 94 -3.19 -2.98 -8.39
CA PHE A 94 -2.31 -2.22 -9.28
C PHE A 94 -1.70 -3.14 -10.34
N LYS A 95 -1.54 -2.62 -11.56
CA LYS A 95 -0.81 -3.24 -12.68
C LYS A 95 0.12 -2.20 -13.27
N ILE A 96 1.37 -2.24 -12.86
CA ILE A 96 2.35 -1.18 -13.18
C ILE A 96 2.95 -1.42 -14.57
N PRO A 97 2.93 -0.41 -15.47
CA PRO A 97 3.59 -0.50 -16.78
C PRO A 97 5.09 -0.76 -16.67
N ASN A 98 5.68 -1.35 -17.72
CA ASN A 98 7.08 -1.77 -17.74
C ASN A 98 8.10 -0.60 -17.81
N ASP A 99 7.64 0.65 -17.90
CA ASP A 99 8.47 1.86 -17.94
C ASP A 99 8.14 2.85 -16.82
N VAL A 100 7.38 2.38 -15.81
CA VAL A 100 6.91 3.20 -14.68
C VAL A 100 7.39 2.62 -13.36
N LEU A 101 7.95 3.49 -12.52
CA LEU A 101 8.22 3.24 -11.10
C LEU A 101 7.15 3.94 -10.27
N VAL A 102 6.67 3.30 -9.20
CA VAL A 102 5.70 3.93 -8.29
C VAL A 102 6.27 4.06 -6.89
N ILE A 103 6.18 5.26 -6.33
CA ILE A 103 6.53 5.54 -4.94
C ILE A 103 5.25 5.70 -4.13
N CYS A 104 5.16 5.00 -3.00
CA CYS A 104 4.06 5.12 -2.06
C CYS A 104 4.49 5.93 -0.84
N LEU A 105 3.67 6.90 -0.46
CA LEU A 105 3.84 7.75 0.72
C LEU A 105 2.59 7.69 1.59
N GLY A 106 2.78 7.72 2.92
CA GLY A 106 1.67 7.81 3.85
C GLY A 106 0.87 9.10 3.69
N LYS A 107 -0.44 9.02 3.91
CA LYS A 107 -1.32 10.19 3.85
C LYS A 107 -1.07 11.13 5.02
N SER A 108 -1.05 12.44 4.75
CA SER A 108 -0.71 13.47 5.72
C SER A 108 -1.61 13.49 6.97
N THR A 109 -2.86 13.03 6.86
CA THR A 109 -3.79 12.89 7.98
C THR A 109 -3.24 11.92 9.04
N TYR A 110 -2.82 10.73 8.60
CA TYR A 110 -2.24 9.72 9.48
C TYR A 110 -0.83 10.11 9.95
N ALA A 111 -0.01 10.68 9.06
CA ALA A 111 1.35 11.11 9.42
C ALA A 111 1.36 12.13 10.57
N ARG A 112 0.39 13.08 10.59
CA ARG A 112 0.22 14.05 11.68
C ARG A 112 -0.27 13.45 13.00
N CYS A 113 -0.77 12.22 12.96
CA CYS A 113 -1.16 11.43 14.15
C CYS A 113 -0.05 10.46 14.59
N GLY A 114 1.14 10.54 14.01
CA GLY A 114 2.24 9.63 14.33
C GLY A 114 2.06 8.22 13.77
N ILE A 115 1.22 8.06 12.74
CA ILE A 115 1.04 6.79 12.03
C ILE A 115 1.82 6.87 10.71
N ILE A 116 2.78 5.98 10.55
CA ILE A 116 3.62 5.89 9.36
C ILE A 116 3.09 4.76 8.49
N VAL A 117 2.94 5.03 7.19
CA VAL A 117 2.73 3.99 6.17
C VAL A 117 4.02 3.85 5.41
N ASN A 118 4.58 2.66 5.40
CA ASN A 118 5.77 2.31 4.64
C ASN A 118 5.42 1.29 3.55
N VAL A 119 5.94 1.50 2.36
CA VAL A 119 5.87 0.56 1.23
C VAL A 119 7.10 0.76 0.37
N THR A 120 7.79 -0.32 0.02
CA THR A 120 8.88 -0.22 -0.96
C THR A 120 8.33 0.15 -2.33
N PRO A 121 9.11 0.80 -3.21
CA PRO A 121 8.65 1.19 -4.54
C PRO A 121 8.07 0.00 -5.32
N LEU A 122 6.96 0.23 -6.02
CA LEU A 122 6.44 -0.75 -6.97
C LEU A 122 7.25 -0.63 -8.27
N GLU A 123 7.96 -1.69 -8.58
CA GLU A 123 8.84 -1.71 -9.75
C GLU A 123 8.07 -1.90 -11.06
N PRO A 124 8.69 -1.55 -12.21
CA PRO A 124 8.13 -1.80 -13.53
C PRO A 124 7.69 -3.26 -13.73
N GLY A 125 6.46 -3.44 -14.22
CA GLY A 125 5.87 -4.77 -14.45
C GLY A 125 5.27 -5.44 -13.21
N TRP A 126 5.30 -4.81 -12.03
CA TRP A 126 4.67 -5.36 -10.82
C TRP A 126 3.14 -5.32 -10.92
N GLU A 127 2.48 -6.40 -10.47
CA GLU A 127 1.02 -6.49 -10.41
C GLU A 127 0.57 -7.13 -9.09
N GLY A 128 -0.52 -6.63 -8.50
CA GLY A 128 -1.13 -7.20 -7.28
C GLY A 128 -1.85 -6.17 -6.42
N TYR A 129 -2.30 -6.61 -5.26
CA TYR A 129 -2.71 -5.73 -4.15
C TYR A 129 -1.46 -5.36 -3.34
N VAL A 130 -1.33 -4.08 -2.99
CA VAL A 130 -0.16 -3.62 -2.25
C VAL A 130 -0.33 -3.95 -0.78
N THR A 131 0.63 -4.64 -0.18
CA THR A 131 0.71 -4.76 1.28
C THR A 131 1.21 -3.44 1.84
N LEU A 132 0.46 -2.88 2.78
CA LEU A 132 0.72 -1.62 3.47
C LEU A 132 1.23 -1.94 4.88
N GLU A 133 2.38 -1.39 5.25
CA GLU A 133 2.99 -1.56 6.56
C GLU A 133 2.73 -0.30 7.40
N PHE A 134 1.75 -0.38 8.33
CA PHE A 134 1.41 0.72 9.23
C PHE A 134 2.16 0.59 10.55
N SER A 135 2.91 1.62 10.93
CA SER A 135 3.56 1.71 12.24
C SER A 135 2.90 2.78 13.09
N ASN A 136 2.50 2.42 14.31
CA ASN A 136 2.08 3.37 15.34
C ASN A 136 3.28 3.76 16.19
N THR A 137 3.78 4.98 15.98
CA THR A 137 4.95 5.50 16.72
C THR A 137 4.58 6.21 18.03
N THR A 138 3.30 6.15 18.41
CA THR A 138 2.78 6.85 19.60
C THR A 138 2.63 5.89 20.80
N PRO A 139 2.63 6.40 22.02
CA PRO A 139 2.36 5.59 23.22
C PRO A 139 0.88 5.28 23.44
N LEU A 140 -0.01 5.68 22.52
CA LEU A 140 -1.44 5.44 22.56
C LEU A 140 -1.86 4.46 21.46
N PRO A 141 -2.97 3.71 21.66
CA PRO A 141 -3.59 2.98 20.56
C PRO A 141 -3.97 3.92 19.43
N ALA A 142 -3.69 3.56 18.19
CA ALA A 142 -4.00 4.36 17.01
C ALA A 142 -5.05 3.65 16.15
N LYS A 143 -5.97 4.42 15.54
CA LYS A 143 -7.07 3.87 14.74
C LYS A 143 -6.84 4.10 13.25
N ILE A 144 -7.11 3.07 12.44
CA ILE A 144 -7.18 3.13 10.97
C ILE A 144 -8.59 2.74 10.55
N TYR A 145 -9.13 3.42 9.55
CA TYR A 145 -10.46 3.18 8.98
C TYR A 145 -10.35 2.43 7.66
N ALA A 146 -11.03 1.29 7.55
CA ALA A 146 -11.12 0.53 6.32
C ALA A 146 -11.93 1.29 5.25
N ASN A 147 -11.61 1.04 3.98
CA ASN A 147 -12.21 1.67 2.80
C ASN A 147 -12.01 3.18 2.69
N GLU A 148 -11.11 3.75 3.49
CA GLU A 148 -10.71 5.15 3.45
C GLU A 148 -9.28 5.32 2.96
N GLY A 149 -8.92 6.55 2.53
CA GLY A 149 -7.61 6.87 1.97
C GLY A 149 -6.51 6.84 3.02
N VAL A 150 -5.42 6.09 2.75
CA VAL A 150 -4.32 5.90 3.70
C VAL A 150 -2.95 6.22 3.14
N ALA A 151 -2.80 6.17 1.83
CA ALA A 151 -1.50 6.35 1.17
C ALA A 151 -1.66 6.96 -0.21
N GLN A 152 -0.67 7.75 -0.65
CA GLN A 152 -0.60 8.33 -1.98
C GLN A 152 0.45 7.62 -2.81
N PHE A 153 0.07 7.20 -4.00
CA PHE A 153 0.93 6.59 -5.00
C PHE A 153 1.30 7.62 -6.06
N ILE A 154 2.60 7.86 -6.25
CA ILE A 154 3.18 8.78 -7.23
C ILE A 154 3.81 7.95 -8.34
N PHE A 155 3.43 8.22 -9.58
CA PHE A 155 3.89 7.49 -10.76
C PHE A 155 4.99 8.26 -11.47
N LEU A 156 6.12 7.59 -11.71
CA LEU A 156 7.32 8.16 -12.31
C LEU A 156 7.68 7.40 -13.58
N LYS A 157 7.69 8.08 -14.72
CA LYS A 157 8.14 7.47 -15.98
C LYS A 157 9.65 7.50 -16.09
N GLY A 158 10.25 6.33 -16.36
CA GLY A 158 11.66 6.21 -16.70
C GLY A 158 11.99 6.92 -18.04
N ASN A 159 13.23 7.37 -18.21
CA ASN A 159 13.70 7.90 -19.50
C ASN A 159 13.85 6.79 -20.55
N GLU A 160 14.09 5.57 -20.08
CA GLU A 160 14.20 4.35 -20.87
C GLU A 160 13.54 3.18 -20.13
N LYS A 161 13.27 2.09 -20.81
CA LYS A 161 12.77 0.85 -20.19
C LYS A 161 13.92 0.14 -19.48
N PRO A 162 13.67 -0.51 -18.31
CA PRO A 162 14.68 -1.36 -17.69
C PRO A 162 14.96 -2.57 -18.59
N GLU A 163 16.17 -3.11 -18.53
CA GLU A 163 16.53 -4.35 -19.23
C GLU A 163 15.74 -5.52 -18.66
N ILE A 164 15.46 -5.53 -17.34
CA ILE A 164 14.79 -6.61 -16.62
C ILE A 164 13.70 -5.98 -15.73
N THR A 165 12.45 -6.39 -15.92
CA THR A 165 11.31 -5.96 -15.08
C THR A 165 11.19 -6.81 -13.83
N TYR A 166 10.30 -6.43 -12.91
CA TYR A 166 9.99 -7.22 -11.73
C TYR A 166 9.37 -8.59 -12.09
N ALA A 167 8.58 -8.63 -13.15
CA ALA A 167 8.00 -9.86 -13.67
C ALA A 167 9.09 -10.82 -14.22
N ASP A 168 10.06 -10.28 -14.97
CA ASP A 168 11.14 -11.07 -15.55
C ASP A 168 12.02 -11.72 -14.47
N ARG A 169 12.17 -11.07 -13.31
CA ARG A 169 12.92 -11.60 -12.15
C ARG A 169 12.14 -12.58 -11.29
N ASN A 170 10.89 -12.90 -11.61
CA ASN A 170 10.00 -13.67 -10.75
C ASN A 170 9.95 -13.10 -9.32
N GLY A 171 9.81 -11.77 -9.21
CA GLY A 171 9.88 -11.06 -7.94
C GLY A 171 8.93 -11.66 -6.91
N LYS A 172 9.43 -11.91 -5.68
CA LYS A 172 8.76 -12.69 -4.62
C LYS A 172 7.40 -12.14 -4.15
N TYR A 173 7.11 -10.89 -4.47
CA TYR A 173 5.84 -10.22 -4.13
C TYR A 173 4.96 -9.97 -5.37
N MET A 174 5.22 -10.64 -6.49
CA MET A 174 4.35 -10.60 -7.66
C MET A 174 3.01 -11.29 -7.39
N GLY A 175 1.91 -10.72 -7.89
CA GLY A 175 0.59 -11.35 -7.86
C GLY A 175 -0.05 -11.45 -6.48
N GLN A 176 0.27 -10.56 -5.56
CA GLN A 176 -0.33 -10.56 -4.21
C GLN A 176 -1.85 -10.44 -4.30
N THR A 177 -2.57 -11.38 -3.66
CA THR A 177 -4.05 -11.43 -3.61
C THR A 177 -4.62 -11.03 -2.24
N GLY A 178 -3.78 -11.01 -1.19
CA GLY A 178 -4.12 -10.66 0.19
C GLY A 178 -2.93 -10.01 0.89
N VAL A 179 -3.04 -9.81 2.21
CA VAL A 179 -1.92 -9.31 3.03
C VAL A 179 -0.80 -10.33 3.03
N THR A 180 0.32 -9.98 2.42
CA THR A 180 1.48 -10.88 2.25
C THR A 180 2.47 -10.70 3.39
N LEU A 181 2.88 -11.81 4.01
CA LEU A 181 3.90 -11.86 5.05
C LEU A 181 5.32 -11.77 4.45
N PRO A 182 6.34 -11.46 5.29
CA PRO A 182 7.73 -11.45 4.83
C PRO A 182 8.13 -12.76 4.13
N LYS A 183 8.82 -12.62 2.99
CA LYS A 183 9.41 -13.74 2.24
C LYS A 183 10.91 -13.49 2.11
N VAL A 184 11.70 -14.53 2.21
CA VAL A 184 13.18 -14.51 2.00
C VAL A 184 13.52 -14.98 0.60
#